data_649d1aabebd87b2ccca46060251057bf
#
_entry.id   649d1aabebd87b2ccca46060251057bf
#
_cell.length_a   1.000
_cell.length_b   1.000
_cell.length_c   1.000
_cell.angle_alpha   90.00
_cell.angle_beta   90.00
_cell.angle_gamma   90.00
#
_symmetry.space_group_name_H-M   'P 1'
#
loop_
_entity.id
_entity.type
_entity.pdbx_description
1 polymer ?
#
loop_
_entity_poly.entity_id
_entity_poly.type
_entity_poly.pdbx_seq_one_letter_code
_entity_poly.pdbx_strand_id
1 'polypeptide(L)' 'MKLTSVHHIAIIVSDIEKAREFYIEKLGFEVIRENYRAERSDWKLDLRVDEHTELEIFAERN' A
#
# COMPACT_ATOMS: atom_id res chain seq x y z
N MET A 1 -17.82 11.26 20.62
CA MET A 1 -16.82 10.27 20.27
C MET A 1 -15.78 10.85 19.36
N LYS A 2 -14.58 10.45 19.58
CA LYS A 2 -13.51 10.99 18.79
C LYS A 2 -12.99 9.95 17.83
N LEU A 3 -12.92 10.31 16.57
CA LEU A 3 -12.43 9.41 15.55
C LEU A 3 -11.08 9.87 15.07
N THR A 4 -10.06 9.38 15.72
CA THR A 4 -8.70 9.72 15.34
C THR A 4 -8.02 8.57 14.66
N SER A 5 -8.74 7.49 14.41
CA SER A 5 -8.13 6.34 13.79
C SER A 5 -7.80 6.58 12.32
N VAL A 6 -6.73 5.99 11.90
CA VAL A 6 -6.37 5.97 10.49
C VAL A 6 -7.17 4.86 9.83
N HIS A 7 -7.73 5.14 8.69
CA HIS A 7 -8.44 4.14 7.91
C HIS A 7 -7.47 3.43 7.00
N HIS A 8 -7.58 2.12 6.96
CA HIS A 8 -6.71 1.28 6.13
C HIS A 8 -7.54 0.64 5.04
N ILE A 9 -7.10 0.78 3.81
CA ILE A 9 -7.71 0.13 2.66
C ILE A 9 -6.69 -0.86 2.13
N ALA A 10 -7.06 -2.12 2.04
CA ALA A 10 -6.14 -3.16 1.59
C ALA A 10 -6.55 -3.65 0.21
N ILE A 11 -5.60 -3.75 -0.69
CA ILE A 11 -5.86 -4.28 -2.02
C ILE A 11 -4.76 -5.29 -2.36
N ILE A 12 -5.10 -6.21 -3.24
CA ILE A 12 -4.16 -7.21 -3.73
C ILE A 12 -3.94 -6.96 -5.21
N VAL A 13 -2.68 -6.90 -5.61
CA VAL A 13 -2.33 -6.67 -7.01
C VAL A 13 -1.43 -7.80 -7.48
N SER A 14 -1.35 -7.99 -8.77
CA SER A 14 -0.50 -9.02 -9.34
C SER A 14 0.89 -8.52 -9.69
N ASP A 15 1.07 -7.21 -9.78
CA ASP A 15 2.33 -6.63 -10.24
C ASP A 15 2.64 -5.39 -9.41
N ILE A 16 3.64 -5.50 -8.54
CA ILE A 16 3.99 -4.40 -7.64
C ILE A 16 4.56 -3.21 -8.41
N GLU A 17 5.26 -3.45 -9.50
CA GLU A 17 5.85 -2.35 -10.25
C GLU A 17 4.78 -1.48 -10.90
N LYS A 18 3.74 -2.12 -11.43
CA LYS A 18 2.64 -1.36 -12.00
C LYS A 18 1.86 -0.60 -10.94
N ALA A 19 1.72 -1.20 -9.76
CA ALA A 19 1.05 -0.53 -8.66
C ALA A 19 1.84 0.70 -8.23
N ARG A 20 3.17 0.57 -8.14
CA ARG A 20 4.02 1.72 -7.80
C ARG A 20 3.85 2.82 -8.82
N GLU A 21 3.89 2.48 -10.08
CA GLU A 21 3.77 3.47 -11.13
C GLU A 21 2.46 4.22 -11.03
N PHE A 22 1.38 3.48 -10.80
CA PHE A 22 0.07 4.11 -10.74
C PHE A 22 -0.11 4.96 -9.48
N TYR A 23 0.14 4.38 -8.31
CA TYR A 23 -0.20 5.06 -7.07
C TYR A 23 0.84 6.08 -6.64
N ILE A 24 2.10 5.83 -6.90
CA ILE A 24 3.14 6.74 -6.48
C ILE A 24 3.44 7.78 -7.56
N GLU A 25 3.65 7.34 -8.80
CA GLU A 25 4.06 8.27 -9.84
C GLU A 25 2.91 9.05 -10.43
N LYS A 26 1.76 8.39 -10.63
CA LYS A 26 0.64 9.08 -11.24
C LYS A 26 -0.25 9.78 -10.23
N LEU A 27 -0.55 9.14 -9.11
CA LEU A 27 -1.40 9.72 -8.08
C LEU A 27 -0.62 10.49 -7.02
N GLY A 28 0.68 10.24 -6.91
CA GLY A 28 1.51 10.99 -5.99
C GLY A 28 1.37 10.61 -4.53
N PHE A 29 0.92 9.40 -4.22
CA PHE A 29 0.80 8.98 -2.84
C PHE A 29 2.18 8.79 -2.23
N GLU A 30 2.29 9.10 -0.94
CA GLU A 30 3.56 9.00 -0.23
C GLU A 30 3.79 7.59 0.28
N VAL A 31 5.02 7.08 0.10
CA VAL A 31 5.39 5.77 0.63
C VAL A 31 5.66 5.88 2.11
N ILE A 32 4.91 5.13 2.92
CA ILE A 32 5.13 5.08 4.36
C ILE A 32 6.16 4.02 4.68
N ARG A 33 5.98 2.83 4.15
CA ARG A 33 6.93 1.74 4.31
C ARG A 33 6.72 0.70 3.23
N GLU A 34 7.74 -0.11 3.06
CA GLU A 34 7.71 -1.16 2.05
C GLU A 34 8.46 -2.36 2.60
N ASN A 35 7.85 -3.54 2.54
CA ASN A 35 8.44 -4.76 3.06
C ASN A 35 8.19 -5.93 2.15
N TYR A 36 9.17 -6.82 2.07
CA TYR A 36 8.97 -8.12 1.48
C TYR A 36 8.73 -9.11 2.60
N ARG A 37 7.63 -9.85 2.55
CA ARG A 37 7.31 -10.82 3.59
C ARG A 37 7.66 -12.21 3.09
N ALA A 38 8.81 -12.70 3.55
CA ALA A 38 9.34 -13.98 3.06
C ALA A 38 8.39 -15.14 3.35
N GLU A 39 7.79 -15.15 4.53
CA GLU A 39 6.92 -16.25 4.90
C GLU A 39 5.64 -16.32 4.07
N ARG A 40 5.30 -15.23 3.39
CA ARG A 40 4.14 -15.20 2.51
C ARG A 40 4.52 -15.02 1.06
N SER A 41 5.79 -14.83 0.80
CA SER A 41 6.31 -14.62 -0.55
C SER A 41 5.59 -13.48 -1.27
N ASP A 42 5.35 -12.38 -0.55
CA ASP A 42 4.70 -11.25 -1.17
C ASP A 42 5.34 -9.93 -0.75
N TRP A 43 5.03 -8.89 -1.50
CA TRP A 43 5.44 -7.54 -1.18
C TRP A 43 4.29 -6.81 -0.51
N LYS A 44 4.61 -5.99 0.48
CA LYS A 44 3.64 -5.15 1.13
C LYS A 44 4.11 -3.72 1.02
N LEU A 45 3.27 -2.87 0.44
CA LEU A 45 3.58 -1.47 0.22
C LEU A 45 2.51 -0.63 0.89
N ASP A 46 2.90 0.19 1.85
CA ASP A 46 1.96 1.05 2.56
C ASP A 46 2.12 2.48 2.08
N LEU A 47 1.04 3.05 1.62
CA LEU A 47 1.03 4.40 1.07
C LEU A 47 0.08 5.29 1.87
N ARG A 48 0.40 6.57 1.94
CA ARG A 48 -0.49 7.54 2.57
C ARG A 48 -1.32 8.22 1.50
N VAL A 49 -2.63 8.06 1.61
CA VAL A 49 -3.56 8.70 0.69
C VAL A 49 -3.87 10.12 1.17
N ASP A 50 -4.17 10.24 2.47
CA ASP A 50 -4.37 11.55 3.08
C ASP A 50 -4.09 11.42 4.58
N GLU A 51 -4.46 12.43 5.37
CA GLU A 51 -4.14 12.44 6.80
C GLU A 51 -4.74 11.28 7.56
N HIS A 52 -5.81 10.71 7.06
CA HIS A 52 -6.55 9.68 7.79
C HIS A 52 -6.68 8.37 7.04
N THR A 53 -6.06 8.23 5.88
CA THR A 53 -6.24 7.05 5.06
C THR A 53 -4.91 6.51 4.56
N GLU A 54 -4.69 5.22 4.80
CA GLU A 54 -3.52 4.53 4.29
C GLU A 54 -3.97 3.40 3.39
N LEU A 55 -3.23 3.21 2.30
CA LEU A 55 -3.50 2.16 1.34
C LEU A 55 -2.45 1.08 1.49
N GLU A 56 -2.89 -0.14 1.78
CA GLU A 56 -1.98 -1.28 1.91
C GLU A 56 -2.09 -2.11 0.65
N ILE A 57 -0.99 -2.20 -0.08
CA ILE A 57 -0.96 -2.95 -1.33
C ILE A 57 -0.16 -4.21 -1.12
N PHE A 58 -0.79 -5.35 -1.40
CA PHE A 58 -0.14 -6.65 -1.30
C PHE A 58 0.03 -7.20 -2.70
N ALA A 59 1.27 -7.52 -3.07
CA ALA A 59 1.56 -8.09 -4.38
C ALA A 59 2.05 -9.51 -4.18
N GLU A 60 1.20 -10.47 -4.47
CA GLU A 60 1.54 -11.87 -4.31
C GLU A 60 2.39 -12.33 -5.48
N ARG A 61 3.35 -13.14 -5.15
CA ARG A 61 4.22 -13.70 -6.14
C ARG A 61 3.70 -15.07 -6.55
N ASN A 62 3.62 -15.30 -7.83
CA ASN A 62 3.17 -16.60 -8.32
C ASN A 62 4.35 -17.52 -8.55
#